data_2ed70f8ceb8081eeb2259f79b5cc2fd8
#
_entry.id   2ed70f8ceb8081eeb2259f79b5cc2fd8
#
_cell.length_a   1.000
_cell.length_b   1.000
_cell.length_c   1.000
_cell.angle_alpha   90.00
_cell.angle_beta   90.00
_cell.angle_gamma   90.00
#
_symmetry.space_group_name_H-M   'P 1'
#
loop_
_entity.id
_entity.type
_entity.pdbx_description
1 polymer ?
#
loop_
_entity_poly.entity_id
_entity_poly.type
_entity_poly.pdbx_seq_one_letter_code
_entity_poly.pdbx_strand_id
1 'polypeptide(L)'
;MKVALGLITKYINADISILDFVKNANKFGHEIDALIICYSHGYDRPFVEKLEREFPKTYLIKVNHSYDMERDLRKRGIRAKDFMPLIYAETLENYGLLPYSTYRNTVLIKAMLLEMDVLFFVDTDVYPLLLKPSHRKSNLPDYISLKDTKELEDYELEEIDFFERHFKYLSQNDVMVTTSDYSGYYIIPPMEYSYLEEYLGGLQKESAIDFVKSCSGSGCINFASEEEKPYSTDKFLGGNMAIKLKAFKELPPFFSTTYMAGDELVLTRGEDTLMGTFAKNNQLKAVDIDTLIFHNTYSDFPKVPDIVNSVAIKDRFYYASLGWIGRNPFMNYINGNDYNALYEKQKDLLVKSSVHTARYLKDRRFLIMPTAIDSAMKSFNRVIDEYELSMEGFDHIKMKLI
;
A
#
# COMPACT_ATOMS: atom_id res chain seq x y z
N MET A 1 -8.13 -20.18 14.69
CA MET A 1 -8.14 -19.21 13.59
C MET A 1 -6.86 -19.48 12.78
N LYS A 2 -7.01 -19.86 11.51
CA LYS A 2 -5.88 -20.09 10.60
C LYS A 2 -5.39 -18.78 10.00
N VAL A 3 -4.11 -18.53 10.08
CA VAL A 3 -3.51 -17.23 9.74
C VAL A 3 -2.50 -17.36 8.62
N ALA A 4 -2.65 -16.55 7.58
CA ALA A 4 -1.64 -16.38 6.53
C ALA A 4 -0.93 -15.04 6.69
N LEU A 5 0.37 -15.02 6.46
CA LEU A 5 1.18 -13.82 6.28
C LEU A 5 1.51 -13.65 4.79
N GLY A 6 1.09 -12.55 4.19
CA GLY A 6 1.22 -12.25 2.76
C GLY A 6 2.20 -11.12 2.51
N LEU A 7 3.07 -11.29 1.53
CA LEU A 7 4.02 -10.29 1.08
C LEU A 7 4.04 -10.22 -0.44
N ILE A 8 4.17 -9.01 -0.97
CA ILE A 8 4.33 -8.77 -2.41
C ILE A 8 5.69 -8.11 -2.68
N THR A 9 6.41 -8.58 -3.70
CA THR A 9 7.74 -8.04 -4.01
C THR A 9 8.10 -8.20 -5.50
N LYS A 10 9.06 -7.44 -5.96
CA LYS A 10 9.68 -7.68 -7.28
C LYS A 10 10.71 -8.81 -7.21
N TYR A 11 11.52 -8.85 -6.17
CA TYR A 11 12.60 -9.81 -5.99
C TYR A 11 12.66 -10.27 -4.54
N ILE A 12 12.82 -11.57 -4.31
CA ILE A 12 12.95 -12.16 -2.97
C ILE A 12 14.43 -12.27 -2.64
N ASN A 13 14.89 -11.51 -1.64
CA ASN A 13 16.26 -11.50 -1.15
C ASN A 13 16.31 -11.17 0.34
N ALA A 14 17.51 -11.03 0.90
CA ALA A 14 17.73 -10.75 2.31
C ALA A 14 17.28 -9.35 2.76
N ASP A 15 16.99 -8.44 1.80
CA ASP A 15 16.60 -7.05 2.11
C ASP A 15 15.12 -6.94 2.46
N ILE A 16 14.30 -7.97 2.18
CA ILE A 16 12.87 -7.96 2.52
C ILE A 16 12.65 -8.36 3.98
N SER A 17 11.74 -7.65 4.64
CA SER A 17 11.49 -7.76 6.08
C SER A 17 10.73 -9.02 6.53
N ILE A 18 10.38 -9.92 5.61
CA ILE A 18 9.47 -11.04 5.91
C ILE A 18 9.96 -11.95 7.04
N LEU A 19 11.28 -12.19 7.11
CA LEU A 19 11.87 -12.99 8.19
C LEU A 19 11.77 -12.32 9.57
N ASP A 20 11.72 -10.99 9.60
CA ASP A 20 11.58 -10.25 10.85
C ASP A 20 10.17 -10.45 11.42
N PHE A 21 9.13 -10.47 10.58
CA PHE A 21 7.78 -10.81 11.01
C PHE A 21 7.62 -12.27 11.43
N VAL A 22 8.25 -13.22 10.73
CA VAL A 22 8.25 -14.63 11.15
C VAL A 22 8.93 -14.81 12.50
N LYS A 23 10.08 -14.17 12.72
CA LYS A 23 10.80 -14.21 14.01
C LYS A 23 10.00 -13.53 15.12
N ASN A 24 9.34 -12.39 14.79
CA ASN A 24 8.49 -11.66 15.72
C ASN A 24 7.32 -12.54 16.19
N ALA A 25 6.61 -13.19 15.26
CA ALA A 25 5.55 -14.14 15.61
C ALA A 25 6.07 -15.25 16.55
N ASN A 26 7.18 -15.89 16.21
CA ASN A 26 7.78 -16.95 17.00
C ASN A 26 8.20 -16.46 18.41
N LYS A 27 8.81 -15.28 18.49
CA LYS A 27 9.27 -14.67 19.74
C LYS A 27 8.13 -14.42 20.73
N PHE A 28 6.99 -13.92 20.21
CA PHE A 28 5.83 -13.58 21.01
C PHE A 28 4.79 -14.72 21.11
N GLY A 29 5.09 -15.89 20.53
CA GLY A 29 4.27 -17.10 20.66
C GLY A 29 3.00 -17.09 19.77
N HIS A 30 3.02 -16.37 18.66
CA HIS A 30 1.94 -16.36 17.68
C HIS A 30 2.16 -17.43 16.62
N GLU A 31 1.08 -18.13 16.26
CA GLU A 31 1.09 -19.16 15.23
C GLU A 31 0.69 -18.56 13.87
N ILE A 32 1.55 -18.72 12.87
CA ILE A 32 1.29 -18.43 11.46
C ILE A 32 1.17 -19.76 10.72
N ASP A 33 0.06 -19.99 10.00
CA ASP A 33 -0.20 -21.25 9.31
C ASP A 33 0.37 -21.30 7.90
N ALA A 34 0.51 -20.16 7.23
CA ALA A 34 1.05 -20.07 5.88
C ALA A 34 1.77 -18.75 5.65
N LEU A 35 2.90 -18.82 4.93
CA LEU A 35 3.60 -17.67 4.39
C LEU A 35 3.39 -17.66 2.86
N ILE A 36 2.82 -16.59 2.32
CA ILE A 36 2.49 -16.47 0.89
C ILE A 36 3.24 -15.28 0.31
N ILE A 37 4.20 -15.52 -0.56
CA ILE A 37 5.00 -14.47 -1.21
C ILE A 37 4.71 -14.46 -2.71
N CYS A 38 4.16 -13.37 -3.20
CA CYS A 38 3.98 -13.14 -4.63
C CYS A 38 5.11 -12.25 -5.16
N TYR A 39 5.79 -12.69 -6.22
CA TYR A 39 6.93 -12.00 -6.79
C TYR A 39 6.92 -11.98 -8.33
N SER A 40 7.71 -11.10 -8.96
CA SER A 40 7.74 -10.97 -10.43
C SER A 40 9.07 -11.36 -11.07
N HIS A 41 10.20 -10.84 -10.60
CA HIS A 41 11.46 -10.97 -11.31
C HIS A 41 12.19 -12.25 -10.97
N GLY A 42 12.41 -12.52 -9.70
CA GLY A 42 13.17 -13.69 -9.26
C GLY A 42 13.41 -13.73 -7.76
N TYR A 43 14.32 -14.59 -7.34
CA TYR A 43 14.67 -14.75 -5.94
C TYR A 43 16.13 -15.17 -5.76
N ASP A 44 16.69 -14.81 -4.61
CA ASP A 44 17.97 -15.34 -4.11
C ASP A 44 17.74 -16.74 -3.51
N ARG A 45 18.30 -17.76 -4.13
CA ARG A 45 18.10 -19.16 -3.74
C ARG A 45 18.56 -19.45 -2.30
N PRO A 46 19.76 -19.04 -1.84
CA PRO A 46 20.19 -19.22 -0.47
C PRO A 46 19.23 -18.61 0.55
N PHE A 47 18.67 -17.42 0.26
CA PHE A 47 17.71 -16.79 1.13
C PHE A 47 16.38 -17.55 1.19
N VAL A 48 15.87 -18.01 0.05
CA VAL A 48 14.64 -18.83 -0.01
C VAL A 48 14.82 -20.15 0.74
N GLU A 49 15.94 -20.87 0.55
CA GLU A 49 16.23 -22.09 1.28
C GLU A 49 16.33 -21.88 2.81
N LYS A 50 16.80 -20.71 3.24
CA LYS A 50 16.76 -20.31 4.64
C LYS A 50 15.33 -20.08 5.10
N LEU A 51 14.54 -19.34 4.33
CA LEU A 51 13.15 -19.02 4.64
C LEU A 51 12.31 -20.29 4.79
N GLU A 52 12.43 -21.24 3.85
CA GLU A 52 11.69 -22.51 3.87
C GLU A 52 12.12 -23.43 5.03
N ARG A 53 13.36 -23.32 5.51
CA ARG A 53 13.81 -24.03 6.73
C ARG A 53 13.22 -23.41 8.00
N GLU A 54 13.15 -22.09 8.08
CA GLU A 54 12.58 -21.37 9.21
C GLU A 54 11.05 -21.45 9.20
N PHE A 55 10.45 -21.53 8.02
CA PHE A 55 9.00 -21.60 7.82
C PHE A 55 8.62 -22.58 6.69
N PRO A 56 8.41 -23.87 6.97
CA PRO A 56 8.18 -24.90 5.94
C PRO A 56 6.92 -24.72 5.11
N LYS A 57 5.88 -24.02 5.65
CA LYS A 57 4.65 -23.74 4.89
C LYS A 57 4.76 -22.43 4.09
N THR A 58 5.84 -22.27 3.35
CA THR A 58 6.09 -21.12 2.46
C THR A 58 5.60 -21.40 1.05
N TYR A 59 4.82 -20.50 0.49
CA TYR A 59 4.29 -20.56 -0.88
C TYR A 59 4.85 -19.38 -1.68
N LEU A 60 5.72 -19.69 -2.64
CA LEU A 60 6.29 -18.70 -3.56
C LEU A 60 5.50 -18.75 -4.87
N ILE A 61 4.91 -17.63 -5.27
CA ILE A 61 4.08 -17.53 -6.47
C ILE A 61 4.65 -16.44 -7.37
N LYS A 62 5.12 -16.83 -8.55
CA LYS A 62 5.55 -15.87 -9.56
C LYS A 62 4.32 -15.36 -10.33
N VAL A 63 4.16 -14.03 -10.40
CA VAL A 63 3.11 -13.38 -11.22
C VAL A 63 3.22 -13.86 -12.66
N ASN A 64 2.10 -14.05 -13.35
CA ASN A 64 1.96 -14.59 -14.70
C ASN A 64 2.49 -16.05 -14.90
N HIS A 65 2.90 -16.73 -13.83
CA HIS A 65 3.40 -18.10 -13.84
C HIS A 65 2.83 -18.94 -12.69
N SER A 66 1.56 -18.76 -12.35
CA SER A 66 0.90 -19.38 -11.19
C SER A 66 0.21 -20.70 -11.52
N TYR A 67 0.83 -21.56 -12.35
CA TYR A 67 0.24 -22.81 -12.89
C TYR A 67 -0.36 -23.75 -11.82
N ASP A 68 0.30 -23.90 -10.68
CA ASP A 68 -0.24 -24.75 -9.60
C ASP A 68 -1.50 -24.16 -8.99
N MET A 69 -1.53 -22.84 -8.79
CA MET A 69 -2.72 -22.14 -8.28
C MET A 69 -3.87 -22.22 -9.30
N GLU A 70 -3.59 -22.04 -10.59
CA GLU A 70 -4.59 -22.20 -11.64
C GLU A 70 -5.18 -23.61 -11.67
N ARG A 71 -4.32 -24.64 -11.57
CA ARG A 71 -4.78 -26.02 -11.50
C ARG A 71 -5.72 -26.25 -10.33
N ASP A 72 -5.41 -25.67 -9.16
CA ASP A 72 -6.22 -25.81 -7.96
C ASP A 72 -7.55 -25.04 -8.08
N LEU A 73 -7.54 -23.84 -8.71
CA LEU A 73 -8.77 -23.10 -9.04
C LEU A 73 -9.68 -23.91 -10.00
N ARG A 74 -9.10 -24.49 -11.05
CA ARG A 74 -9.86 -25.32 -12.00
C ARG A 74 -10.45 -26.56 -11.35
N LYS A 75 -9.77 -27.23 -10.40
CA LYS A 75 -10.31 -28.35 -9.62
C LYS A 75 -11.51 -27.93 -8.76
N ARG A 76 -11.58 -26.67 -8.31
CA ARG A 76 -12.74 -26.10 -7.60
C ARG A 76 -13.85 -25.63 -8.56
N GLY A 77 -13.71 -25.85 -9.88
CA GLY A 77 -14.68 -25.47 -10.90
C GLY A 77 -14.68 -23.99 -11.25
N ILE A 78 -13.57 -23.28 -10.98
CA ILE A 78 -13.38 -21.87 -11.35
C ILE A 78 -12.72 -21.82 -12.74
N ARG A 79 -13.31 -21.03 -13.65
CA ARG A 79 -12.87 -20.97 -15.05
C ARG A 79 -11.74 -19.96 -15.22
N ALA A 80 -10.94 -20.12 -16.28
CA ALA A 80 -9.83 -19.21 -16.59
C ALA A 80 -10.30 -17.75 -16.70
N LYS A 81 -11.41 -17.49 -17.38
CA LYS A 81 -11.97 -16.14 -17.53
C LYS A 81 -12.31 -15.44 -16.20
N ASP A 82 -12.55 -16.22 -15.14
CA ASP A 82 -12.94 -15.71 -13.84
C ASP A 82 -11.70 -15.28 -13.02
N PHE A 83 -10.57 -15.95 -13.15
CA PHE A 83 -9.35 -15.62 -12.36
C PHE A 83 -8.27 -14.86 -13.15
N MET A 84 -8.22 -14.98 -14.48
CA MET A 84 -7.18 -14.31 -15.25
C MET A 84 -7.16 -12.78 -15.08
N PRO A 85 -8.29 -12.06 -15.07
CA PRO A 85 -8.27 -10.62 -14.85
C PRO A 85 -7.69 -10.18 -13.50
N LEU A 86 -7.60 -11.11 -12.54
CA LEU A 86 -7.19 -10.84 -11.16
C LEU A 86 -5.71 -11.15 -10.90
N ILE A 87 -5.19 -12.21 -11.53
CA ILE A 87 -3.84 -12.74 -11.22
C ILE A 87 -2.88 -12.71 -12.39
N TYR A 88 -3.31 -12.22 -13.56
CA TYR A 88 -2.49 -12.04 -14.74
C TYR A 88 -2.45 -10.58 -15.20
N ALA A 89 -1.31 -10.14 -15.64
CA ALA A 89 -1.09 -8.78 -16.14
C ALA A 89 -0.05 -8.78 -17.29
N GLU A 90 -0.13 -9.73 -18.21
CA GLU A 90 0.86 -9.93 -19.28
C GLU A 90 1.04 -8.69 -20.17
N THR A 91 -0.05 -8.01 -20.50
CA THR A 91 0.01 -6.78 -21.30
C THR A 91 0.79 -5.66 -20.63
N LEU A 92 0.72 -5.57 -19.30
CA LEU A 92 1.43 -4.57 -18.52
C LEU A 92 2.88 -4.99 -18.25
N GLU A 93 3.16 -6.29 -18.17
CA GLU A 93 4.52 -6.83 -18.03
C GLU A 93 5.40 -6.43 -19.20
N ASN A 94 4.86 -6.38 -20.42
CA ASN A 94 5.56 -5.89 -21.61
C ASN A 94 6.06 -4.43 -21.49
N TYR A 95 5.46 -3.63 -20.61
CA TYR A 95 5.91 -2.29 -20.25
C TYR A 95 6.80 -2.27 -19.00
N GLY A 96 7.19 -3.42 -18.47
CA GLY A 96 7.94 -3.53 -17.21
C GLY A 96 7.11 -3.17 -15.96
N LEU A 97 5.77 -3.16 -16.09
CA LEU A 97 4.84 -2.77 -15.04
C LEU A 97 4.02 -3.99 -14.59
N LEU A 98 3.88 -4.13 -13.28
CA LEU A 98 3.00 -5.14 -12.68
C LEU A 98 2.14 -4.49 -11.60
N PRO A 99 0.79 -4.57 -11.74
CA PRO A 99 -0.12 -3.96 -10.78
C PRO A 99 0.03 -4.57 -9.40
N TYR A 100 0.09 -3.72 -8.38
CA TYR A 100 0.08 -4.18 -6.98
C TYR A 100 -1.19 -4.98 -6.67
N SER A 101 -2.32 -4.62 -7.29
CA SER A 101 -3.57 -5.38 -7.19
C SER A 101 -3.43 -6.82 -7.67
N THR A 102 -2.71 -7.07 -8.77
CA THR A 102 -2.46 -8.43 -9.28
C THR A 102 -1.67 -9.27 -8.27
N TYR A 103 -0.63 -8.70 -7.67
CA TYR A 103 0.11 -9.39 -6.60
C TYR A 103 -0.78 -9.68 -5.38
N ARG A 104 -1.52 -8.66 -4.88
CA ARG A 104 -2.36 -8.83 -3.70
C ARG A 104 -3.50 -9.81 -3.95
N ASN A 105 -4.12 -9.79 -5.13
CA ASN A 105 -5.15 -10.77 -5.51
C ASN A 105 -4.57 -12.19 -5.60
N THR A 106 -3.34 -12.34 -6.09
CA THR A 106 -2.66 -13.63 -6.12
C THR A 106 -2.46 -14.18 -4.70
N VAL A 107 -1.99 -13.34 -3.77
CA VAL A 107 -1.84 -13.70 -2.34
C VAL A 107 -3.20 -14.01 -1.72
N LEU A 108 -4.19 -13.17 -1.95
CA LEU A 108 -5.56 -13.32 -1.43
C LEU A 108 -6.20 -14.64 -1.88
N ILE A 109 -6.20 -14.91 -3.19
CA ILE A 109 -6.79 -16.13 -3.76
C ILE A 109 -6.04 -17.38 -3.26
N LYS A 110 -4.71 -17.29 -3.10
CA LYS A 110 -3.95 -18.39 -2.50
C LYS A 110 -4.35 -18.64 -1.04
N ALA A 111 -4.53 -17.58 -0.25
CA ALA A 111 -5.00 -17.69 1.13
C ALA A 111 -6.42 -18.32 1.21
N MET A 112 -7.32 -17.94 0.28
CA MET A 112 -8.65 -18.58 0.16
C MET A 112 -8.56 -20.06 -0.20
N LEU A 113 -7.69 -20.44 -1.14
CA LEU A 113 -7.46 -21.85 -1.52
C LEU A 113 -6.91 -22.69 -0.36
N LEU A 114 -6.14 -22.09 0.52
CA LEU A 114 -5.60 -22.71 1.75
C LEU A 114 -6.60 -22.70 2.91
N GLU A 115 -7.79 -22.12 2.70
CA GLU A 115 -8.87 -22.04 3.71
C GLU A 115 -8.38 -21.34 4.99
N MET A 116 -7.68 -20.20 4.82
CA MET A 116 -7.26 -19.34 5.92
C MET A 116 -8.43 -18.50 6.43
N ASP A 117 -8.43 -18.19 7.72
CA ASP A 117 -9.43 -17.30 8.32
C ASP A 117 -9.04 -15.83 8.19
N VAL A 118 -7.74 -15.54 8.33
CA VAL A 118 -7.17 -14.18 8.34
C VAL A 118 -5.94 -14.13 7.44
N LEU A 119 -5.82 -13.03 6.71
CA LEU A 119 -4.65 -12.70 5.91
C LEU A 119 -4.05 -11.38 6.41
N PHE A 120 -2.80 -11.44 6.86
CA PHE A 120 -1.97 -10.28 7.11
C PHE A 120 -1.26 -9.87 5.82
N PHE A 121 -1.20 -8.58 5.56
CA PHE A 121 -0.32 -8.01 4.54
C PHE A 121 0.77 -7.18 5.18
N VAL A 122 2.00 -7.41 4.73
CA VAL A 122 3.18 -6.59 5.05
C VAL A 122 3.91 -6.20 3.76
N ASP A 123 4.58 -5.06 3.77
CA ASP A 123 5.40 -4.60 2.65
C ASP A 123 6.88 -4.95 2.90
N THR A 124 7.71 -4.87 1.86
CA THR A 124 9.12 -5.29 1.91
C THR A 124 10.01 -4.42 2.77
N ASP A 125 9.60 -3.18 3.01
CA ASP A 125 10.34 -2.10 3.69
C ASP A 125 9.70 -1.67 5.02
N VAL A 126 8.78 -2.48 5.55
CA VAL A 126 8.22 -2.32 6.90
C VAL A 126 8.80 -3.36 7.86
N TYR A 127 8.89 -3.02 9.14
CA TYR A 127 9.50 -3.87 10.16
C TYR A 127 8.65 -3.86 11.43
N PRO A 128 8.57 -4.98 12.20
CA PRO A 128 7.83 -5.03 13.47
C PRO A 128 8.59 -4.28 14.58
N LEU A 129 8.94 -3.04 14.27
CA LEU A 129 9.70 -2.13 15.12
C LEU A 129 8.89 -0.84 15.27
N LEU A 130 9.09 -0.16 16.39
CA LEU A 130 8.50 1.14 16.67
C LEU A 130 9.60 2.16 16.88
N LEU A 131 9.46 3.32 16.24
CA LEU A 131 10.33 4.46 16.50
C LEU A 131 9.86 5.13 17.79
N LYS A 132 10.73 5.18 18.78
CA LYS A 132 10.50 5.80 20.10
C LYS A 132 11.53 6.86 20.42
N PRO A 133 11.16 7.88 21.22
CA PRO A 133 12.16 8.74 21.85
C PRO A 133 13.08 7.90 22.76
N SER A 134 14.38 8.10 22.69
CA SER A 134 15.29 7.48 23.65
C SER A 134 14.97 7.99 25.07
N HIS A 135 15.12 7.14 26.09
CA HIS A 135 14.63 7.32 27.49
C HIS A 135 14.96 8.64 28.19
N ARG A 136 15.55 9.62 27.51
CA ARG A 136 16.03 10.87 28.09
C ARG A 136 15.11 12.08 27.96
N LYS A 137 14.02 12.01 27.15
CA LYS A 137 13.10 13.14 26.94
C LYS A 137 11.64 12.71 27.02
N SER A 138 10.98 12.99 28.13
CA SER A 138 9.59 12.58 28.42
C SER A 138 8.49 13.49 27.84
N ASN A 139 8.79 14.47 26.98
CA ASN A 139 7.80 15.44 26.47
C ASN A 139 8.00 15.78 24.98
N LEU A 140 8.26 14.79 24.13
CA LEU A 140 8.35 15.03 22.71
C LEU A 140 6.96 14.96 22.05
N PRO A 141 6.65 15.83 21.08
CA PRO A 141 5.40 15.75 20.34
C PRO A 141 5.34 14.50 19.45
N ASP A 142 4.13 14.04 19.12
CA ASP A 142 3.89 12.88 18.22
C ASP A 142 4.43 13.08 16.81
N TYR A 143 4.90 14.26 16.48
CA TYR A 143 5.52 14.63 15.22
C TYR A 143 6.73 15.50 15.45
N ILE A 144 7.83 15.21 14.74
CA ILE A 144 8.99 16.11 14.67
C ILE A 144 9.15 16.69 13.27
N SER A 145 9.49 17.98 13.25
CA SER A 145 9.95 18.64 12.03
C SER A 145 11.36 18.17 11.69
N LEU A 146 11.58 17.72 10.45
CA LEU A 146 12.89 17.33 9.95
C LEU A 146 13.85 18.53 9.70
N LYS A 147 13.46 19.76 10.04
CA LYS A 147 14.36 20.93 10.00
C LYS A 147 15.50 20.82 11.01
N ASP A 148 15.29 20.01 12.07
CA ASP A 148 16.29 19.76 13.12
C ASP A 148 16.77 18.31 13.13
N THR A 149 17.74 17.99 12.27
CA THR A 149 18.33 16.64 12.16
C THR A 149 19.00 16.15 13.45
N LYS A 150 19.37 17.05 14.37
CA LYS A 150 19.97 16.69 15.67
C LYS A 150 18.99 15.94 16.59
N GLU A 151 17.68 16.09 16.36
CA GLU A 151 16.67 15.41 17.17
C GLU A 151 16.53 13.92 16.80
N LEU A 152 16.90 13.50 15.58
CA LEU A 152 16.82 12.11 15.15
C LEU A 152 17.78 11.18 15.88
N GLU A 153 18.90 11.68 16.37
CA GLU A 153 19.87 10.92 17.18
C GLU A 153 19.31 10.55 18.57
N ASP A 154 18.22 11.21 18.99
CA ASP A 154 17.54 10.96 20.26
C ASP A 154 16.41 9.89 20.13
N TYR A 155 16.29 9.21 18.99
CA TYR A 155 15.28 8.18 18.75
C TYR A 155 15.93 6.81 18.52
N GLU A 156 15.22 5.79 18.96
CA GLU A 156 15.64 4.39 18.82
C GLU A 156 14.49 3.54 18.26
N LEU A 157 14.85 2.41 17.64
CA LEU A 157 13.90 1.41 17.16
C LEU A 157 13.77 0.31 18.21
N GLU A 158 12.54 0.09 18.68
CA GLU A 158 12.20 -0.97 19.66
C GLU A 158 11.34 -2.03 18.97
N GLU A 159 11.66 -3.31 19.19
CA GLU A 159 10.82 -4.40 18.71
C GLU A 159 9.52 -4.48 19.50
N ILE A 160 8.40 -4.57 18.80
CA ILE A 160 7.05 -4.70 19.37
C ILE A 160 6.44 -6.05 19.03
N ASP A 161 5.42 -6.47 19.79
CA ASP A 161 4.54 -7.56 19.37
C ASP A 161 3.56 -7.06 18.31
N PHE A 162 3.90 -7.32 17.03
CA PHE A 162 3.09 -6.88 15.91
C PHE A 162 1.71 -7.53 15.86
N PHE A 163 1.60 -8.80 16.25
CA PHE A 163 0.40 -9.60 16.03
C PHE A 163 -0.63 -9.46 17.14
N GLU A 164 -0.22 -9.22 18.38
CA GLU A 164 -1.09 -9.25 19.57
C GLU A 164 -2.35 -8.40 19.39
N ARG A 165 -2.17 -7.13 19.02
CA ARG A 165 -3.30 -6.20 18.91
C ARG A 165 -4.18 -6.50 17.71
N HIS A 166 -3.61 -6.90 16.59
CA HIS A 166 -4.40 -7.38 15.46
C HIS A 166 -5.30 -8.53 15.89
N PHE A 167 -4.76 -9.55 16.57
CA PHE A 167 -5.54 -10.69 17.05
C PHE A 167 -6.58 -10.28 18.09
N LYS A 168 -6.24 -9.39 19.02
CA LYS A 168 -7.17 -8.87 20.03
C LYS A 168 -8.43 -8.28 19.39
N TYR A 169 -8.29 -7.43 18.37
CA TYR A 169 -9.43 -6.82 17.71
C TYR A 169 -10.10 -7.75 16.72
N LEU A 170 -9.36 -8.57 15.98
CA LEU A 170 -9.93 -9.56 15.07
C LEU A 170 -10.66 -10.70 15.81
N SER A 171 -10.42 -10.92 17.09
CA SER A 171 -11.23 -11.86 17.90
C SER A 171 -12.67 -11.39 18.07
N GLN A 172 -12.96 -10.10 17.92
CA GLN A 172 -14.31 -9.56 17.91
C GLN A 172 -15.03 -9.96 16.61
N ASN A 173 -16.23 -10.51 16.72
CA ASN A 173 -16.95 -11.09 15.57
C ASN A 173 -17.27 -10.08 14.47
N ASP A 174 -17.54 -8.84 14.83
CA ASP A 174 -17.95 -7.74 13.94
C ASP A 174 -16.76 -6.99 13.31
N VAL A 175 -15.54 -7.07 13.86
CA VAL A 175 -14.35 -6.49 13.27
C VAL A 175 -13.87 -7.36 12.12
N MET A 176 -13.80 -6.79 10.93
CA MET A 176 -13.41 -7.48 9.69
C MET A 176 -11.99 -7.17 9.26
N VAL A 177 -11.52 -5.95 9.55
CA VAL A 177 -10.19 -5.47 9.19
C VAL A 177 -9.56 -4.77 10.37
N THR A 178 -8.28 -5.00 10.57
CA THR A 178 -7.43 -4.20 11.46
C THR A 178 -6.27 -3.63 10.65
N THR A 179 -5.91 -2.40 10.90
CA THR A 179 -4.83 -1.67 10.25
C THR A 179 -4.21 -0.71 11.23
N SER A 180 -3.06 -0.16 10.92
CA SER A 180 -2.53 1.00 11.62
C SER A 180 -1.54 1.76 10.75
N ASP A 181 -1.08 2.91 11.24
CA ASP A 181 -0.16 3.78 10.51
C ASP A 181 1.30 3.28 10.63
N TYR A 182 2.20 4.01 10.02
CA TYR A 182 3.64 3.75 10.06
C TYR A 182 4.35 4.75 10.95
N SER A 183 5.39 4.30 11.65
CA SER A 183 6.41 5.18 12.20
C SER A 183 7.57 5.33 11.20
N GLY A 184 8.27 6.47 11.26
CA GLY A 184 9.32 6.81 10.32
C GLY A 184 8.90 7.92 9.34
N TYR A 185 9.59 8.02 8.21
CA TYR A 185 9.33 9.09 7.24
C TYR A 185 8.05 8.87 6.46
N TYR A 186 7.31 9.97 6.22
CA TYR A 186 6.17 9.95 5.32
C TYR A 186 6.61 9.78 3.86
N ILE A 187 5.66 9.33 3.02
CA ILE A 187 5.86 9.11 1.59
C ILE A 187 6.22 10.40 0.82
N ILE A 188 5.86 11.58 1.37
CA ILE A 188 6.24 12.87 0.82
C ILE A 188 7.44 13.37 1.60
N PRO A 189 8.61 13.50 0.95
CA PRO A 189 9.80 14.01 1.60
C PRO A 189 9.66 15.50 1.92
N PRO A 190 10.51 16.03 2.82
CA PRO A 190 10.55 17.47 3.13
C PRO A 190 10.78 18.30 1.88
N MET A 191 9.91 19.26 1.64
CA MET A 191 10.00 20.22 0.53
C MET A 191 9.49 21.59 0.98
N GLU A 192 10.16 22.66 0.53
CA GLU A 192 9.73 24.04 0.83
C GLU A 192 9.96 24.91 -0.41
N TYR A 193 8.87 25.26 -1.11
CA TYR A 193 8.89 26.19 -2.24
C TYR A 193 7.52 26.82 -2.44
N SER A 194 7.48 27.97 -3.10
CA SER A 194 6.23 28.61 -3.48
C SER A 194 5.40 27.69 -4.40
N TYR A 195 4.12 27.57 -4.18
CA TYR A 195 3.18 26.69 -4.90
C TYR A 195 3.23 25.20 -4.54
N LEU A 196 3.91 24.81 -3.44
CA LEU A 196 3.87 23.42 -2.97
C LEU A 196 2.43 23.00 -2.60
N GLU A 197 1.70 23.88 -1.91
CA GLU A 197 0.32 23.61 -1.52
C GLU A 197 -0.60 23.44 -2.72
N GLU A 198 -0.48 24.31 -3.74
CA GLU A 198 -1.23 24.20 -4.98
C GLU A 198 -0.89 22.91 -5.72
N TYR A 199 0.38 22.53 -5.75
CA TYR A 199 0.79 21.28 -6.38
C TYR A 199 0.15 20.08 -5.69
N LEU A 200 0.26 19.98 -4.38
CA LEU A 200 -0.33 18.89 -3.60
C LEU A 200 -1.86 18.90 -3.70
N GLY A 201 -2.47 20.09 -3.69
CA GLY A 201 -3.91 20.28 -3.90
C GLY A 201 -4.40 19.80 -5.26
N GLY A 202 -3.55 19.88 -6.28
CA GLY A 202 -3.82 19.34 -7.61
C GLY A 202 -3.72 17.81 -7.72
N LEU A 203 -3.06 17.16 -6.75
CA LEU A 203 -2.86 15.71 -6.78
C LEU A 203 -3.95 14.91 -6.05
N GLN A 204 -4.54 15.47 -4.98
CA GLN A 204 -5.39 14.71 -4.06
C GLN A 204 -6.65 15.48 -3.62
N LYS A 205 -7.58 14.76 -2.98
CA LYS A 205 -8.75 15.32 -2.31
C LYS A 205 -8.35 16.15 -1.07
N GLU A 206 -9.19 17.12 -0.73
CA GLU A 206 -8.97 18.09 0.34
C GLU A 206 -8.63 17.48 1.71
N SER A 207 -9.27 16.38 2.11
CA SER A 207 -9.01 15.75 3.41
C SER A 207 -7.62 15.12 3.56
N ALA A 208 -7.02 14.67 2.44
CA ALA A 208 -5.65 14.17 2.45
C ALA A 208 -4.62 15.30 2.34
N ILE A 209 -5.02 16.44 1.76
CA ILE A 209 -4.15 17.59 1.52
C ILE A 209 -3.74 18.24 2.84
N ASP A 210 -4.64 18.42 3.79
CA ASP A 210 -4.33 19.06 5.07
C ASP A 210 -3.29 18.27 5.85
N PHE A 211 -3.42 16.94 5.84
CA PHE A 211 -2.41 16.06 6.43
C PHE A 211 -1.07 16.16 5.70
N VAL A 212 -1.08 16.08 4.37
CA VAL A 212 0.13 16.20 3.56
C VAL A 212 0.79 17.56 3.70
N LYS A 213 0.00 18.65 3.79
CA LYS A 213 0.51 20.00 4.03
C LYS A 213 1.19 20.12 5.40
N SER A 214 0.59 19.56 6.45
CA SER A 214 1.18 19.57 7.78
C SER A 214 2.52 18.83 7.83
N CYS A 215 2.66 17.78 7.01
CA CYS A 215 3.86 16.93 6.96
C CYS A 215 4.93 17.42 5.99
N SER A 216 4.56 17.94 4.81
CA SER A 216 5.50 18.21 3.71
C SER A 216 6.32 19.47 3.90
N GLY A 217 5.76 20.56 4.44
CA GLY A 217 6.49 21.83 4.62
C GLY A 217 7.67 21.74 5.57
N SER A 218 7.70 20.77 6.46
CA SER A 218 8.78 20.57 7.43
C SER A 218 9.37 19.15 7.38
N GLY A 219 8.75 18.23 6.60
CA GLY A 219 8.99 16.80 6.70
C GLY A 219 8.63 16.28 8.10
N CYS A 220 7.95 15.18 8.17
CA CYS A 220 7.55 14.63 9.47
C CYS A 220 8.03 13.21 9.67
N ILE A 221 8.33 12.90 10.91
CA ILE A 221 8.46 11.54 11.40
C ILE A 221 7.28 11.29 12.31
N ASN A 222 6.58 10.20 12.08
CA ASN A 222 5.53 9.73 12.97
C ASN A 222 6.11 8.73 13.97
N PHE A 223 5.77 8.87 15.24
CA PHE A 223 6.11 7.91 16.29
C PHE A 223 4.94 7.75 17.26
N ALA A 224 4.89 6.63 17.98
CA ALA A 224 3.77 6.30 18.84
C ALA A 224 3.60 7.28 19.99
N SER A 225 2.35 7.58 20.31
CA SER A 225 1.99 8.21 21.58
C SER A 225 2.12 7.21 22.75
N GLU A 226 2.25 7.72 23.98
CA GLU A 226 2.31 6.88 25.19
C GLU A 226 1.01 6.10 25.43
N GLU A 227 -0.14 6.62 24.96
CA GLU A 227 -1.46 5.99 25.09
C GLU A 227 -2.01 5.59 23.71
N GLU A 228 -2.19 4.30 23.52
CA GLU A 228 -2.80 3.75 22.32
C GLU A 228 -4.32 3.95 22.32
N LYS A 229 -4.85 4.56 21.27
CA LYS A 229 -6.28 4.91 21.14
C LYS A 229 -6.89 4.35 19.87
N PRO A 230 -7.33 3.08 19.88
CA PRO A 230 -7.97 2.49 18.71
C PRO A 230 -9.23 3.22 18.30
N TYR A 231 -9.45 3.36 16.98
CA TYR A 231 -10.63 4.03 16.43
C TYR A 231 -11.13 3.34 15.15
N SER A 232 -12.37 3.62 14.77
CA SER A 232 -12.93 3.14 13.50
C SER A 232 -12.29 3.90 12.34
N THR A 233 -11.88 3.20 11.29
CA THR A 233 -11.13 3.79 10.17
C THR A 233 -11.58 3.26 8.81
N ASP A 234 -11.39 4.08 7.78
CA ASP A 234 -11.44 3.70 6.36
C ASP A 234 -10.05 3.83 5.70
N LYS A 235 -9.02 4.13 6.47
CA LYS A 235 -7.63 4.23 6.02
C LYS A 235 -6.97 2.87 6.13
N PHE A 236 -6.81 2.17 5.01
CA PHE A 236 -6.09 0.91 4.96
C PHE A 236 -4.66 1.14 4.47
N LEU A 237 -3.71 0.49 5.11
CA LEU A 237 -2.29 0.55 4.77
C LEU A 237 -1.77 -0.86 4.51
N GLY A 238 -1.41 -1.13 3.26
CA GLY A 238 -1.08 -2.45 2.78
C GLY A 238 0.10 -3.15 3.46
N GLY A 239 0.96 -2.40 4.15
CA GLY A 239 2.09 -2.95 4.90
C GLY A 239 1.82 -3.12 6.41
N ASN A 240 0.62 -2.72 6.89
CA ASN A 240 0.20 -2.87 8.29
C ASN A 240 -1.31 -3.14 8.34
N MET A 241 -1.72 -4.31 7.84
CA MET A 241 -3.14 -4.64 7.68
C MET A 241 -3.38 -6.14 7.86
N ALA A 242 -4.48 -6.48 8.55
CA ALA A 242 -4.98 -7.84 8.61
C ALA A 242 -6.48 -7.87 8.30
N ILE A 243 -6.90 -8.79 7.41
CA ILE A 243 -8.26 -8.91 6.91
C ILE A 243 -8.77 -10.33 7.17
N LYS A 244 -9.96 -10.45 7.78
CA LYS A 244 -10.70 -11.73 7.78
C LYS A 244 -11.14 -12.06 6.37
N LEU A 245 -10.84 -13.24 5.85
CA LEU A 245 -11.20 -13.61 4.49
C LEU A 245 -12.72 -13.57 4.24
N LYS A 246 -13.54 -13.81 5.25
CA LYS A 246 -14.99 -13.65 5.15
C LYS A 246 -15.46 -12.22 4.82
N ALA A 247 -14.62 -11.18 5.02
CA ALA A 247 -14.92 -9.80 4.62
C ALA A 247 -15.10 -9.68 3.11
N PHE A 248 -14.45 -10.54 2.34
CA PHE A 248 -14.53 -10.55 0.87
C PHE A 248 -15.88 -11.09 0.33
N LYS A 249 -16.81 -11.49 1.19
CA LYS A 249 -18.21 -11.62 0.77
C LYS A 249 -18.78 -10.29 0.29
N GLU A 250 -18.37 -9.20 0.94
CA GLU A 250 -18.83 -7.83 0.67
C GLU A 250 -17.75 -6.96 -0.02
N LEU A 251 -16.47 -7.28 0.14
CA LEU A 251 -15.39 -6.53 -0.48
C LEU A 251 -15.14 -6.99 -1.92
N PRO A 252 -14.75 -6.06 -2.81
CA PRO A 252 -14.23 -6.38 -4.14
C PRO A 252 -12.83 -6.99 -4.05
N PRO A 253 -12.27 -7.46 -5.18
CA PRO A 253 -10.84 -7.74 -5.25
C PRO A 253 -10.03 -6.45 -5.15
N PHE A 254 -8.73 -6.54 -4.89
CA PHE A 254 -7.84 -5.40 -5.02
C PHE A 254 -7.83 -4.92 -6.47
N PHE A 255 -7.82 -3.60 -6.67
CA PHE A 255 -7.85 -3.01 -8.00
C PHE A 255 -6.86 -1.85 -8.12
N SER A 256 -6.14 -1.80 -9.24
CA SER A 256 -5.24 -0.70 -9.62
C SER A 256 -5.66 -0.13 -10.95
N THR A 257 -5.72 1.18 -11.07
CA THR A 257 -6.05 1.84 -12.33
C THR A 257 -4.81 2.07 -13.19
N THR A 258 -4.99 2.19 -14.50
CA THR A 258 -3.92 2.51 -15.45
C THR A 258 -4.36 3.61 -16.41
N TYR A 259 -3.40 4.42 -16.88
CA TYR A 259 -3.65 5.43 -17.91
C TYR A 259 -2.34 5.83 -18.60
N MET A 260 -2.43 6.56 -19.70
CA MET A 260 -1.26 7.10 -20.40
C MET A 260 -1.00 8.54 -19.95
N ALA A 261 0.19 8.83 -19.41
CA ALA A 261 0.66 10.18 -19.17
C ALA A 261 1.69 10.54 -20.26
N GLY A 262 1.25 11.25 -21.32
CA GLY A 262 2.03 11.35 -22.53
C GLY A 262 2.22 9.97 -23.19
N ASP A 263 3.47 9.59 -23.42
CA ASP A 263 3.84 8.29 -24.00
C ASP A 263 4.13 7.23 -22.92
N GLU A 264 4.02 7.57 -21.64
CA GLU A 264 4.32 6.69 -20.52
C GLU A 264 3.04 6.04 -19.97
N LEU A 265 3.02 4.70 -19.91
CA LEU A 265 1.95 3.98 -19.22
C LEU A 265 2.17 4.11 -17.69
N VAL A 266 1.19 4.67 -17.02
CA VAL A 266 1.18 4.85 -15.56
C VAL A 266 0.29 3.81 -14.93
N LEU A 267 0.84 3.17 -13.91
CA LEU A 267 0.12 2.29 -13.01
C LEU A 267 -0.08 3.00 -11.67
N THR A 268 -1.32 3.08 -11.22
CA THR A 268 -1.61 3.73 -9.94
C THR A 268 -1.34 2.79 -8.77
N ARG A 269 -0.91 3.39 -7.66
CA ARG A 269 -0.80 2.74 -6.35
C ARG A 269 -2.01 3.07 -5.49
N GLY A 270 -2.14 2.40 -4.35
CA GLY A 270 -3.19 2.66 -3.35
C GLY A 270 -4.43 1.81 -3.57
N GLU A 271 -4.23 0.58 -4.03
CA GLU A 271 -5.25 -0.48 -4.05
C GLU A 271 -5.78 -0.78 -2.64
N ASP A 272 -4.94 -0.60 -1.61
CA ASP A 272 -5.30 -0.63 -0.19
C ASP A 272 -6.22 0.53 0.20
N THR A 273 -5.91 1.75 -0.24
CA THR A 273 -6.77 2.93 -0.02
C THR A 273 -8.15 2.75 -0.67
N LEU A 274 -8.20 2.17 -1.88
CA LEU A 274 -9.46 1.82 -2.54
C LEU A 274 -10.23 0.78 -1.73
N MET A 275 -9.55 -0.23 -1.19
CA MET A 275 -10.16 -1.24 -0.33
C MET A 275 -10.77 -0.62 0.93
N GLY A 276 -10.11 0.34 1.57
CA GLY A 276 -10.66 1.10 2.70
C GLY A 276 -11.94 1.85 2.33
N THR A 277 -11.97 2.47 1.15
CA THR A 277 -13.17 3.14 0.63
C THR A 277 -14.32 2.15 0.42
N PHE A 278 -14.05 0.98 -0.15
CA PHE A 278 -15.06 -0.06 -0.31
C PHE A 278 -15.57 -0.59 1.03
N ALA A 279 -14.68 -0.80 2.01
CA ALA A 279 -15.07 -1.23 3.35
C ALA A 279 -16.03 -0.24 4.01
N LYS A 280 -15.74 1.07 3.90
CA LYS A 280 -16.63 2.14 4.38
C LYS A 280 -17.99 2.12 3.69
N ASN A 281 -18.01 2.04 2.36
CA ASN A 281 -19.25 2.04 1.57
C ASN A 281 -20.13 0.82 1.88
N ASN A 282 -19.53 -0.33 2.18
CA ASN A 282 -20.22 -1.55 2.59
C ASN A 282 -20.43 -1.65 4.11
N GLN A 283 -20.15 -0.59 4.88
CA GLN A 283 -20.32 -0.53 6.33
C GLN A 283 -19.59 -1.66 7.09
N LEU A 284 -18.47 -2.14 6.54
CA LEU A 284 -17.63 -3.11 7.22
C LEU A 284 -16.84 -2.45 8.34
N LYS A 285 -16.85 -3.06 9.51
CA LYS A 285 -16.11 -2.54 10.65
C LYS A 285 -14.62 -2.81 10.49
N ALA A 286 -13.89 -1.73 10.31
CA ALA A 286 -12.44 -1.71 10.33
C ALA A 286 -11.93 -0.86 11.52
N VAL A 287 -10.85 -1.30 12.13
CA VAL A 287 -10.26 -0.65 13.32
C VAL A 287 -8.80 -0.30 13.04
N ASP A 288 -8.47 0.97 13.19
CA ASP A 288 -7.07 1.35 13.41
C ASP A 288 -6.71 0.97 14.85
N ILE A 289 -5.77 0.07 14.99
CA ILE A 289 -5.38 -0.48 16.30
C ILE A 289 -4.36 0.42 17.02
N ASP A 290 -3.97 1.52 16.41
CA ASP A 290 -2.98 2.48 16.91
C ASP A 290 -1.65 1.81 17.31
N THR A 291 -1.21 0.85 16.48
CA THR A 291 0.07 0.17 16.64
C THR A 291 0.94 0.47 15.43
N LEU A 292 1.75 1.52 15.55
CA LEU A 292 2.65 1.93 14.49
C LEU A 292 3.75 0.88 14.30
N ILE A 293 4.15 0.69 13.03
CA ILE A 293 5.33 -0.10 12.68
C ILE A 293 6.31 0.72 11.86
N PHE A 294 7.59 0.43 11.96
CA PHE A 294 8.62 1.21 11.28
C PHE A 294 8.58 0.96 9.77
N HIS A 295 8.43 2.05 9.00
CA HIS A 295 8.51 2.03 7.55
C HIS A 295 9.77 2.75 7.09
N ASN A 296 10.73 2.01 6.56
CA ASN A 296 11.97 2.56 6.03
C ASN A 296 11.79 3.08 4.59
N THR A 297 10.89 4.05 4.44
CA THR A 297 10.37 4.55 3.16
C THR A 297 11.46 4.90 2.13
N TYR A 298 12.60 5.41 2.59
CA TYR A 298 13.69 5.87 1.71
C TYR A 298 14.99 5.07 1.89
N SER A 299 14.98 4.01 2.71
CA SER A 299 16.15 3.18 3.05
C SER A 299 17.34 3.95 3.63
N ASP A 300 17.11 5.12 4.19
CA ASP A 300 18.15 6.08 4.58
C ASP A 300 18.02 6.57 6.03
N PHE A 301 17.05 6.03 6.78
CA PHE A 301 16.90 6.41 8.19
C PHE A 301 18.22 6.17 8.97
N PRO A 302 18.68 7.12 9.80
CA PRO A 302 18.03 8.36 10.25
C PRO A 302 18.31 9.61 9.40
N LYS A 303 18.89 9.49 8.21
CA LYS A 303 19.20 10.65 7.36
C LYS A 303 17.92 11.27 6.80
N VAL A 304 17.88 12.60 6.79
CA VAL A 304 16.76 13.34 6.16
C VAL A 304 16.75 13.09 4.64
N PRO A 305 15.61 12.67 4.08
CA PRO A 305 15.50 12.44 2.64
C PRO A 305 15.71 13.73 1.83
N ASP A 306 16.71 13.73 0.94
CA ASP A 306 17.01 14.87 0.05
C ASP A 306 16.42 14.63 -1.35
N ILE A 307 15.18 15.10 -1.55
CA ILE A 307 14.51 14.94 -2.84
C ILE A 307 15.19 15.74 -3.98
N VAL A 308 15.86 16.86 -3.68
CA VAL A 308 16.46 17.70 -4.73
C VAL A 308 17.66 17.02 -5.37
N ASN A 309 18.43 16.27 -4.59
CA ASN A 309 19.67 15.64 -5.07
C ASN A 309 19.56 14.13 -5.28
N SER A 310 18.55 13.45 -4.70
CA SER A 310 18.34 12.02 -4.90
C SER A 310 17.40 11.74 -6.07
N VAL A 311 17.92 11.05 -7.09
CA VAL A 311 17.11 10.59 -8.25
C VAL A 311 16.02 9.60 -7.79
N ALA A 312 16.35 8.65 -6.94
CA ALA A 312 15.41 7.63 -6.48
C ALA A 312 14.24 8.23 -5.69
N ILE A 313 14.49 9.23 -4.83
CA ILE A 313 13.43 9.93 -4.08
C ILE A 313 12.55 10.76 -5.02
N LYS A 314 13.17 11.44 -6.00
CA LYS A 314 12.42 12.17 -7.05
C LYS A 314 11.52 11.24 -7.86
N ASP A 315 12.03 10.11 -8.30
CA ASP A 315 11.29 9.12 -9.06
C ASP A 315 10.10 8.60 -8.23
N ARG A 316 10.33 8.27 -6.96
CA ARG A 316 9.23 7.85 -6.05
C ARG A 316 8.13 8.90 -5.96
N PHE A 317 8.49 10.17 -5.77
CA PHE A 317 7.52 11.27 -5.69
C PHE A 317 6.82 11.54 -7.03
N TYR A 318 7.56 11.48 -8.15
CA TYR A 318 7.01 11.62 -9.50
C TYR A 318 5.93 10.55 -9.77
N TYR A 319 6.25 9.27 -9.57
CA TYR A 319 5.29 8.19 -9.79
C TYR A 319 4.15 8.17 -8.77
N ALA A 320 4.39 8.62 -7.54
CA ALA A 320 3.32 8.83 -6.57
C ALA A 320 2.34 9.92 -7.04
N SER A 321 2.86 11.04 -7.54
CA SER A 321 2.05 12.14 -8.08
C SER A 321 1.17 11.68 -9.25
N LEU A 322 1.75 10.98 -10.23
CA LEU A 322 1.00 10.40 -11.34
C LEU A 322 -0.03 9.37 -10.86
N GLY A 323 0.33 8.56 -9.87
CA GLY A 323 -0.55 7.55 -9.28
C GLY A 323 -1.78 8.17 -8.62
N TRP A 324 -1.62 9.25 -7.88
CA TRP A 324 -2.75 9.97 -7.26
C TRP A 324 -3.68 10.58 -8.32
N ILE A 325 -3.12 11.24 -9.33
CA ILE A 325 -3.90 11.79 -10.46
C ILE A 325 -4.72 10.69 -11.12
N GLY A 326 -4.11 9.57 -11.47
CA GLY A 326 -4.78 8.47 -12.20
C GLY A 326 -5.85 7.76 -11.38
N ARG A 327 -5.73 7.74 -10.04
CA ARG A 327 -6.69 7.10 -9.15
C ARG A 327 -7.93 7.97 -8.88
N ASN A 328 -7.80 9.30 -8.94
CA ASN A 328 -8.86 10.23 -8.52
C ASN A 328 -10.21 10.02 -9.24
N PRO A 329 -10.30 9.82 -10.56
CA PRO A 329 -11.59 9.60 -11.22
C PRO A 329 -12.31 8.36 -10.68
N PHE A 330 -11.59 7.25 -10.55
CA PHE A 330 -12.16 6.00 -10.03
C PHE A 330 -12.52 6.09 -8.54
N MET A 331 -11.69 6.73 -7.73
CA MET A 331 -11.98 6.99 -6.31
C MET A 331 -13.28 7.79 -6.13
N ASN A 332 -13.52 8.78 -6.97
CA ASN A 332 -14.75 9.56 -6.92
C ASN A 332 -15.97 8.75 -7.38
N TYR A 333 -15.81 7.93 -8.41
CA TYR A 333 -16.85 7.02 -8.89
C TYR A 333 -17.35 6.07 -7.78
N ILE A 334 -16.43 5.37 -7.10
CA ILE A 334 -16.81 4.44 -6.02
C ILE A 334 -17.40 5.13 -4.78
N ASN A 335 -17.15 6.43 -4.62
CA ASN A 335 -17.80 7.25 -3.59
C ASN A 335 -19.13 7.87 -4.03
N GLY A 336 -19.59 7.62 -5.27
CA GLY A 336 -20.81 8.22 -5.82
C GLY A 336 -20.72 9.72 -6.05
N ASN A 337 -19.52 10.27 -6.20
CA ASN A 337 -19.29 11.70 -6.38
C ASN A 337 -19.12 12.05 -7.87
N ASP A 338 -19.60 13.23 -8.28
CA ASP A 338 -19.22 13.82 -9.57
C ASP A 338 -17.78 14.35 -9.50
N TYR A 339 -16.90 13.77 -10.30
CA TYR A 339 -15.51 14.18 -10.35
C TYR A 339 -15.25 15.44 -11.19
N ASN A 340 -16.19 15.87 -12.05
CA ASN A 340 -15.94 16.97 -13.00
C ASN A 340 -15.56 18.28 -12.32
N ALA A 341 -16.27 18.68 -11.25
CA ALA A 341 -15.95 19.91 -10.53
C ALA A 341 -14.58 19.85 -9.83
N LEU A 342 -14.25 18.69 -9.26
CA LEU A 342 -12.94 18.46 -8.63
C LEU A 342 -11.82 18.42 -9.66
N TYR A 343 -12.05 17.80 -10.80
CA TYR A 343 -11.12 17.72 -11.91
C TYR A 343 -10.68 19.11 -12.41
N GLU A 344 -11.62 20.01 -12.70
CA GLU A 344 -11.29 21.37 -13.14
C GLU A 344 -10.45 22.12 -12.10
N LYS A 345 -10.84 22.06 -10.81
CA LYS A 345 -10.07 22.65 -9.71
C LYS A 345 -8.65 22.10 -9.63
N GLN A 346 -8.50 20.77 -9.67
CA GLN A 346 -7.20 20.11 -9.60
C GLN A 346 -6.31 20.45 -10.79
N LYS A 347 -6.91 20.48 -11.99
CA LYS A 347 -6.21 20.85 -13.21
C LYS A 347 -5.68 22.28 -13.15
N ASP A 348 -6.50 23.24 -12.72
CA ASP A 348 -6.07 24.63 -12.53
C ASP A 348 -4.91 24.77 -11.56
N LEU A 349 -4.94 24.04 -10.44
CA LEU A 349 -3.85 24.01 -9.47
C LEU A 349 -2.57 23.44 -10.09
N LEU A 350 -2.65 22.35 -10.84
CA LEU A 350 -1.50 21.74 -11.50
C LEU A 350 -0.93 22.62 -12.64
N VAL A 351 -1.77 23.31 -13.40
CA VAL A 351 -1.32 24.27 -14.42
C VAL A 351 -0.47 25.39 -13.78
N LYS A 352 -0.90 25.88 -12.61
CA LYS A 352 -0.17 26.96 -11.90
C LYS A 352 1.11 26.47 -11.24
N SER A 353 1.12 25.27 -10.67
CA SER A 353 2.17 24.81 -9.76
C SER A 353 3.24 23.94 -10.41
N SER A 354 2.93 23.18 -11.46
CA SER A 354 3.85 22.19 -12.05
C SER A 354 5.19 22.79 -12.52
N VAL A 355 5.17 24.00 -13.06
CA VAL A 355 6.38 24.70 -13.50
C VAL A 355 7.31 25.05 -12.30
N HIS A 356 6.70 25.39 -11.17
CA HIS A 356 7.45 25.71 -9.94
C HIS A 356 8.04 24.45 -9.32
N THR A 357 7.27 23.36 -9.29
CA THR A 357 7.70 22.03 -8.84
C THR A 357 8.87 21.52 -9.72
N ALA A 358 8.72 21.57 -11.04
CA ALA A 358 9.77 21.15 -11.97
C ALA A 358 11.08 21.95 -11.80
N ARG A 359 10.97 23.25 -11.51
CA ARG A 359 12.13 24.12 -11.25
C ARG A 359 12.78 23.79 -9.91
N TYR A 360 12.00 23.63 -8.85
CA TYR A 360 12.49 23.30 -7.51
C TYR A 360 13.23 21.97 -7.49
N LEU A 361 12.61 20.93 -8.06
CA LEU A 361 13.16 19.57 -8.13
C LEU A 361 14.24 19.41 -9.20
N LYS A 362 14.47 20.43 -10.06
CA LYS A 362 15.36 20.35 -11.22
C LYS A 362 15.02 19.17 -12.15
N ASP A 363 13.71 18.91 -12.32
CA ASP A 363 13.21 17.78 -13.09
C ASP A 363 12.00 18.17 -13.95
N ARG A 364 12.22 18.22 -15.28
CA ARG A 364 11.21 18.66 -16.24
C ARG A 364 10.03 17.70 -16.39
N ARG A 365 10.16 16.44 -15.94
CA ARG A 365 9.08 15.46 -15.98
C ARG A 365 7.81 15.96 -15.26
N PHE A 366 7.96 16.74 -14.18
CA PHE A 366 6.84 17.30 -13.43
C PHE A 366 5.95 18.27 -14.24
N LEU A 367 6.39 18.72 -15.41
CA LEU A 367 5.58 19.56 -16.31
C LEU A 367 4.40 18.80 -16.94
N ILE A 368 4.40 17.46 -16.89
CA ILE A 368 3.35 16.63 -17.49
C ILE A 368 2.04 16.63 -16.69
N MET A 369 2.06 17.02 -15.41
CA MET A 369 0.93 16.82 -14.50
C MET A 369 -0.42 17.37 -15.01
N PRO A 370 -0.49 18.58 -15.62
CA PRO A 370 -1.74 19.07 -16.20
C PRO A 370 -2.26 18.21 -17.35
N THR A 371 -1.37 17.60 -18.15
CA THR A 371 -1.77 16.70 -19.24
C THR A 371 -2.13 15.31 -18.70
N ALA A 372 -1.45 14.88 -17.63
CA ALA A 372 -1.71 13.60 -16.97
C ALA A 372 -3.15 13.52 -16.43
N ILE A 373 -3.66 14.61 -15.83
CA ILE A 373 -5.04 14.63 -15.32
C ILE A 373 -6.07 14.52 -16.45
N ASP A 374 -5.83 15.15 -17.61
CA ASP A 374 -6.69 15.02 -18.79
C ASP A 374 -6.69 13.58 -19.32
N SER A 375 -5.54 12.94 -19.31
CA SER A 375 -5.38 11.56 -19.77
C SER A 375 -6.04 10.56 -18.83
N ALA A 376 -5.96 10.80 -17.51
CA ALA A 376 -6.67 10.00 -16.52
C ALA A 376 -8.18 10.06 -16.71
N MET A 377 -8.74 11.25 -16.96
CA MET A 377 -10.17 11.43 -17.28
C MET A 377 -10.58 10.69 -18.56
N LYS A 378 -9.79 10.79 -19.61
CA LYS A 378 -10.06 10.08 -20.88
C LYS A 378 -10.04 8.55 -20.73
N SER A 379 -9.25 8.04 -19.80
CA SER A 379 -9.13 6.60 -19.54
C SER A 379 -10.25 6.06 -18.64
N PHE A 380 -11.09 6.92 -18.08
CA PHE A 380 -12.03 6.57 -17.02
C PHE A 380 -12.99 5.43 -17.39
N ASN A 381 -13.66 5.51 -18.56
CA ASN A 381 -14.62 4.47 -18.97
C ASN A 381 -13.94 3.10 -19.11
N ARG A 382 -12.75 3.04 -19.69
CA ARG A 382 -11.96 1.80 -19.79
C ARG A 382 -11.63 1.23 -18.41
N VAL A 383 -11.29 2.11 -17.47
CA VAL A 383 -11.00 1.69 -16.07
C VAL A 383 -12.22 1.07 -15.40
N ILE A 384 -13.42 1.61 -15.67
CA ILE A 384 -14.67 1.03 -15.17
C ILE A 384 -14.91 -0.35 -15.77
N ASP A 385 -14.77 -0.50 -17.10
CA ASP A 385 -14.96 -1.79 -17.79
C ASP A 385 -14.00 -2.87 -17.23
N GLU A 386 -12.73 -2.50 -16.99
CA GLU A 386 -11.72 -3.38 -16.38
C GLU A 386 -12.08 -3.77 -14.95
N TYR A 387 -12.61 -2.83 -14.16
CA TYR A 387 -13.07 -3.09 -12.80
C TYR A 387 -14.27 -4.04 -12.79
N GLU A 388 -15.29 -3.80 -13.61
CA GLU A 388 -16.49 -4.65 -13.72
C GLU A 388 -16.13 -6.08 -14.12
N LEU A 389 -15.20 -6.24 -15.08
CA LEU A 389 -14.70 -7.56 -15.46
C LEU A 389 -13.99 -8.27 -14.28
N SER A 390 -13.19 -7.55 -13.52
CA SER A 390 -12.52 -8.07 -12.33
C SER A 390 -13.52 -8.47 -11.26
N MET A 391 -14.58 -7.69 -11.06
CA MET A 391 -15.67 -7.98 -10.12
C MET A 391 -16.44 -9.25 -10.52
N GLU A 392 -16.85 -9.37 -11.81
CA GLU A 392 -17.55 -10.58 -12.31
C GLU A 392 -16.73 -11.84 -12.02
N GLY A 393 -15.42 -11.79 -12.34
CA GLY A 393 -14.53 -12.92 -12.11
C GLY A 393 -14.40 -13.25 -10.61
N PHE A 394 -14.24 -12.23 -9.78
CA PHE A 394 -14.11 -12.42 -8.33
C PHE A 394 -15.37 -12.95 -7.67
N ASP A 395 -16.55 -12.53 -8.11
CA ASP A 395 -17.82 -13.03 -7.61
C ASP A 395 -17.95 -14.56 -7.81
N HIS A 396 -17.49 -15.09 -8.94
CA HIS A 396 -17.44 -16.53 -9.14
C HIS A 396 -16.43 -17.23 -8.23
N ILE A 397 -15.28 -16.60 -7.96
CA ILE A 397 -14.26 -17.15 -7.07
C ILE A 397 -14.77 -17.22 -5.62
N LYS A 398 -15.30 -16.09 -5.10
CA LYS A 398 -15.75 -16.05 -3.71
C LYS A 398 -16.91 -17.00 -3.44
N MET A 399 -17.85 -17.20 -4.38
CA MET A 399 -18.91 -18.20 -4.26
C MET A 399 -18.41 -19.65 -4.09
N LYS A 400 -17.17 -19.93 -4.51
CA LYS A 400 -16.58 -21.29 -4.44
C LYS A 400 -15.58 -21.45 -3.30
N LEU A 401 -15.00 -20.35 -2.80
CA LEU A 401 -13.89 -20.40 -1.84
C LEU A 401 -14.25 -19.80 -0.46
N ILE A 402 -15.28 -18.96 -0.35
CA ILE A 402 -15.77 -18.35 0.89
C ILE A 402 -17.22 -18.75 1.15
#